data_bc5a50af261aa5b0d212c07abbeb4fe1
#
_entry.id   bc5a50af261aa5b0d212c07abbeb4fe1
#
_cell.length_a   1.000
_cell.length_b   1.000
_cell.length_c   1.000
_cell.angle_alpha   90.00
_cell.angle_beta   90.00
_cell.angle_gamma   90.00
#
_symmetry.space_group_name_H-M   'P 1'
#
loop_
_entity.id
_entity.type
_entity.pdbx_description
1 polymer ?
#
loop_
_entity_poly.entity_id
_entity_poly.type
_entity_poly.pdbx_seq_one_letter_code
_entity_poly.pdbx_strand_id
1 'polypeptide(L)'
;MSPVGAIVGQKLAGQSDIVIILIAFVIGLVTILCEPAVHVLTKQIEDISDGRITKLTVLLTLSLGVGVAICLAAIRAVFKFSILYIVIPGYAIALALSFFSQDIYTAIAFDSGGTASGPMAASFVLPMIIGIVIGRADGKTQNVYEYGFGVVALIAMTPIIAIQILGIIQQIKSNKAYAVMRKHVYSIEDAQIINFYGIL
;
A
#
# COMPACT_ATOMS: atom_id res chain seq x y z
N MET A 1 -2.68 -17.52 -18.25
CA MET A 1 -3.45 -16.42 -17.67
C MET A 1 -4.75 -16.97 -17.12
N SER A 2 -5.21 -16.49 -15.96
CA SER A 2 -6.51 -16.93 -15.44
C SER A 2 -7.63 -16.45 -16.36
N PRO A 3 -8.45 -17.34 -16.96
CA PRO A 3 -9.53 -16.94 -17.83
C PRO A 3 -10.57 -16.07 -17.09
N VAL A 4 -10.75 -16.29 -15.81
CA VAL A 4 -11.73 -15.55 -14.97
C VAL A 4 -11.39 -14.06 -14.90
N GLY A 5 -10.16 -13.70 -14.60
CA GLY A 5 -9.74 -12.29 -14.57
C GLY A 5 -9.97 -11.60 -15.91
N ALA A 6 -9.57 -12.23 -17.01
CA ALA A 6 -9.75 -11.67 -18.34
C ALA A 6 -11.23 -11.47 -18.72
N ILE A 7 -12.10 -12.44 -18.40
CA ILE A 7 -13.57 -12.35 -18.67
C ILE A 7 -14.17 -11.20 -17.83
N VAL A 8 -13.81 -11.08 -16.56
CA VAL A 8 -14.28 -9.98 -15.70
C VAL A 8 -13.84 -8.63 -16.29
N GLY A 9 -12.57 -8.52 -16.70
CA GLY A 9 -12.05 -7.31 -17.33
C GLY A 9 -12.77 -6.93 -18.62
N GLN A 10 -13.03 -7.89 -19.49
CA GLN A 10 -13.78 -7.64 -20.74
C GLN A 10 -15.22 -7.19 -20.50
N LYS A 11 -15.91 -7.77 -19.51
CA LYS A 11 -17.26 -7.32 -19.12
C LYS A 11 -17.25 -5.92 -18.52
N LEU A 12 -16.21 -5.58 -17.73
CA LEU A 12 -16.04 -4.24 -17.17
C LEU A 12 -15.77 -3.20 -18.26
N ALA A 13 -15.10 -3.56 -19.33
CA ALA A 13 -14.75 -2.65 -20.42
C ALA A 13 -15.96 -1.94 -21.06
N GLY A 14 -17.14 -2.55 -20.99
CA GLY A 14 -18.40 -1.96 -21.46
C GLY A 14 -19.06 -0.95 -20.52
N GLN A 15 -18.49 -0.75 -19.31
CA GLN A 15 -19.00 0.19 -18.32
C GLN A 15 -18.38 1.59 -18.48
N SER A 16 -18.96 2.58 -17.79
CA SER A 16 -18.39 3.93 -17.75
C SER A 16 -17.04 3.95 -17.05
N ASP A 17 -16.17 4.92 -17.40
CA ASP A 17 -14.80 5.04 -16.86
C ASP A 17 -14.78 5.10 -15.34
N ILE A 18 -15.69 5.87 -14.75
CA ILE A 18 -15.80 6.02 -13.29
C ILE A 18 -16.11 4.69 -12.61
N VAL A 19 -17.04 3.92 -13.19
CA VAL A 19 -17.44 2.59 -12.66
C VAL A 19 -16.27 1.62 -12.73
N ILE A 20 -15.51 1.60 -13.81
CA ILE A 20 -14.32 0.75 -13.94
C ILE A 20 -13.30 1.08 -12.86
N ILE A 21 -13.02 2.37 -12.64
CA ILE A 21 -12.03 2.85 -11.65
C ILE A 21 -12.47 2.49 -10.23
N LEU A 22 -13.75 2.68 -9.88
CA LEU A 22 -14.28 2.33 -8.57
C LEU A 22 -14.23 0.83 -8.31
N ILE A 23 -14.66 0.02 -9.27
CA ILE A 23 -14.63 -1.44 -9.16
C ILE A 23 -13.17 -1.93 -9.05
N ALA A 24 -12.26 -1.37 -9.84
CA ALA A 24 -10.85 -1.69 -9.78
C ALA A 24 -10.25 -1.40 -8.39
N PHE A 25 -10.61 -0.27 -7.78
CA PHE A 25 -10.21 0.06 -6.42
C PHE A 25 -10.71 -0.98 -5.40
N VAL A 26 -12.00 -1.32 -5.44
CA VAL A 26 -12.59 -2.32 -4.52
C VAL A 26 -11.96 -3.70 -4.71
N ILE A 27 -11.73 -4.12 -5.95
CA ILE A 27 -11.05 -5.38 -6.25
C ILE A 27 -9.63 -5.36 -5.67
N GLY A 28 -8.93 -4.24 -5.75
CA GLY A 28 -7.61 -4.08 -5.15
C GLY A 28 -7.60 -4.28 -3.64
N LEU A 29 -8.56 -3.69 -2.95
CA LEU A 29 -8.72 -3.89 -1.50
C LEU A 29 -8.93 -5.36 -1.16
N VAL A 30 -9.86 -6.01 -1.87
CA VAL A 30 -10.21 -7.42 -1.62
C VAL A 30 -9.06 -8.37 -1.98
N THR A 31 -8.30 -8.09 -3.03
CA THR A 31 -7.17 -8.92 -3.46
C THR A 31 -6.15 -9.10 -2.34
N ILE A 32 -5.77 -8.03 -1.66
CA ILE A 32 -4.83 -8.09 -0.53
C ILE A 32 -5.40 -8.82 0.68
N LEU A 33 -6.68 -8.63 0.96
CA LEU A 33 -7.36 -9.35 2.05
C LEU A 33 -7.42 -10.86 1.80
N CYS A 34 -7.43 -11.28 0.55
CA CYS A 34 -7.43 -12.69 0.15
C CYS A 34 -6.03 -13.27 -0.06
N GLU A 35 -4.95 -12.46 -0.03
CA GLU A 35 -3.58 -12.91 -0.29
C GLU A 35 -2.96 -13.58 0.95
N PRO A 36 -2.71 -14.91 0.93
CA PRO A 36 -2.18 -15.62 2.11
C PRO A 36 -0.80 -15.11 2.55
N ALA A 37 0.05 -14.74 1.59
CA ALA A 37 1.41 -14.25 1.87
C ALA A 37 1.38 -12.95 2.69
N VAL A 38 0.42 -12.07 2.43
CA VAL A 38 0.21 -10.83 3.20
C VAL A 38 -0.19 -11.13 4.64
N HIS A 39 -1.02 -12.16 4.88
CA HIS A 39 -1.40 -12.56 6.23
C HIS A 39 -0.21 -13.10 7.04
N VAL A 40 0.71 -13.83 6.40
CA VAL A 40 1.95 -14.29 7.03
C VAL A 40 2.85 -13.11 7.35
N LEU A 41 3.09 -12.23 6.38
CA LEU A 41 3.91 -11.03 6.56
C LEU A 41 3.40 -10.15 7.70
N THR A 42 2.10 -9.86 7.72
CA THR A 42 1.51 -8.99 8.76
C THR A 42 1.61 -9.58 10.16
N LYS A 43 1.54 -10.92 10.29
CA LYS A 43 1.76 -11.61 11.56
C LYS A 43 3.22 -11.53 11.99
N GLN A 44 4.17 -11.76 11.07
CA GLN A 44 5.60 -11.62 11.36
C GLN A 44 5.97 -10.21 11.81
N ILE A 45 5.38 -9.18 11.20
CA ILE A 45 5.58 -7.77 11.60
C ILE A 45 5.09 -7.52 13.02
N GLU A 46 3.92 -8.04 13.37
CA GLU A 46 3.36 -7.92 14.73
C GLU A 46 4.27 -8.59 15.76
N ASP A 47 4.75 -9.80 15.46
CA ASP A 47 5.65 -10.57 16.35
C ASP A 47 7.02 -9.86 16.52
N ILE A 48 7.63 -9.36 15.44
CA ILE A 48 8.94 -8.66 15.49
C ILE A 48 8.83 -7.29 16.18
N SER A 49 7.68 -6.63 16.08
CA SER A 49 7.46 -5.31 16.67
C SER A 49 7.00 -5.35 18.13
N ASP A 50 6.95 -6.53 18.77
CA ASP A 50 6.39 -6.74 20.11
C ASP A 50 4.98 -6.14 20.26
N GLY A 51 4.14 -6.26 19.21
CA GLY A 51 2.77 -5.76 19.18
C GLY A 51 2.65 -4.23 19.01
N ARG A 52 3.74 -3.50 18.83
CA ARG A 52 3.68 -2.04 18.58
C ARG A 52 3.00 -1.71 17.25
N ILE A 53 3.15 -2.58 16.28
CA ILE A 53 2.53 -2.50 14.96
C ILE A 53 1.52 -3.64 14.86
N THR A 54 0.23 -3.33 14.93
CA THR A 54 -0.80 -4.36 14.90
C THR A 54 -0.99 -4.91 13.48
N LYS A 55 -1.20 -6.21 13.38
CA LYS A 55 -1.53 -6.92 12.13
C LYS A 55 -2.59 -6.19 11.30
N LEU A 56 -3.67 -5.74 11.97
CA LEU A 56 -4.79 -5.07 11.30
C LEU A 56 -4.38 -3.74 10.66
N THR A 57 -3.54 -2.96 11.35
CA THR A 57 -3.07 -1.66 10.82
C THR A 57 -2.25 -1.86 9.55
N VAL A 58 -1.33 -2.82 9.55
CA VAL A 58 -0.53 -3.13 8.35
C VAL A 58 -1.40 -3.65 7.23
N LEU A 59 -2.30 -4.60 7.53
CA LEU A 59 -3.21 -5.19 6.55
C LEU A 59 -4.09 -4.13 5.86
N LEU A 60 -4.69 -3.21 6.63
CA LEU A 60 -5.50 -2.13 6.08
C LEU A 60 -4.67 -1.15 5.25
N THR A 61 -3.45 -0.82 5.71
CA THR A 61 -2.55 0.06 4.97
C THR A 61 -2.14 -0.56 3.63
N LEU A 62 -1.81 -1.86 3.62
CA LEU A 62 -1.49 -2.59 2.39
C LEU A 62 -2.69 -2.68 1.46
N SER A 63 -3.89 -2.99 1.99
CA SER A 63 -5.12 -3.03 1.19
C SER A 63 -5.39 -1.69 0.51
N LEU A 64 -5.29 -0.59 1.24
CA LEU A 64 -5.47 0.76 0.68
C LEU A 64 -4.39 1.07 -0.38
N GLY A 65 -3.13 0.74 -0.10
CA GLY A 65 -2.02 0.93 -1.05
C GLY A 65 -2.27 0.19 -2.37
N VAL A 66 -2.62 -1.09 -2.31
CA VAL A 66 -2.91 -1.89 -3.52
C VAL A 66 -4.22 -1.48 -4.18
N GLY A 67 -5.23 -1.07 -3.42
CA GLY A 67 -6.45 -0.47 -3.97
C GLY A 67 -6.13 0.73 -4.86
N VAL A 68 -5.28 1.64 -4.38
CA VAL A 68 -4.78 2.79 -5.16
C VAL A 68 -3.95 2.34 -6.37
N ALA A 69 -3.10 1.30 -6.23
CA ALA A 69 -2.32 0.76 -7.34
C ALA A 69 -3.20 0.29 -8.50
N ILE A 70 -4.22 -0.50 -8.18
CA ILE A 70 -5.12 -1.09 -9.19
C ILE A 70 -6.04 0.00 -9.79
N CYS A 71 -6.44 0.99 -8.99
CA CYS A 71 -7.12 2.18 -9.46
C CYS A 71 -6.26 2.94 -10.50
N LEU A 72 -4.99 3.19 -10.20
CA LEU A 72 -4.03 3.83 -11.14
C LEU A 72 -3.82 2.97 -12.40
N ALA A 73 -3.75 1.66 -12.25
CA ALA A 73 -3.65 0.74 -13.39
C ALA A 73 -4.89 0.79 -14.28
N ALA A 74 -6.09 0.88 -13.70
CA ALA A 74 -7.35 1.03 -14.44
C ALA A 74 -7.43 2.40 -15.15
N ILE A 75 -7.05 3.48 -14.47
CA ILE A 75 -6.94 4.83 -15.08
C ILE A 75 -6.01 4.78 -16.28
N ARG A 76 -4.84 4.16 -16.13
CA ARG A 76 -3.89 4.01 -17.24
C ARG A 76 -4.48 3.17 -18.39
N ALA A 77 -5.20 2.10 -18.10
CA ALA A 77 -5.84 1.26 -19.10
C ALA A 77 -6.91 2.02 -19.90
N VAL A 78 -7.63 2.94 -19.24
CA VAL A 78 -8.66 3.79 -19.85
C VAL A 78 -8.05 4.90 -20.70
N PHE A 79 -7.09 5.65 -20.14
CA PHE A 79 -6.50 6.85 -20.78
C PHE A 79 -5.28 6.57 -21.64
N LYS A 80 -4.76 5.34 -21.67
CA LYS A 80 -3.68 4.86 -22.56
C LYS A 80 -2.39 5.71 -22.53
N PHE A 81 -1.94 6.17 -21.35
CA PHE A 81 -0.66 6.87 -21.21
C PHE A 81 0.48 5.96 -20.74
N SER A 82 1.74 6.40 -20.91
CA SER A 82 2.90 5.62 -20.52
C SER A 82 2.99 5.41 -19.01
N ILE A 83 3.34 4.19 -18.59
CA ILE A 83 3.54 3.84 -17.18
C ILE A 83 4.67 4.63 -16.52
N LEU A 84 5.67 5.04 -17.28
CA LEU A 84 6.83 5.76 -16.77
C LEU A 84 6.46 7.06 -16.04
N TYR A 85 5.38 7.72 -16.47
CA TYR A 85 4.87 8.92 -15.80
C TYR A 85 4.39 8.68 -14.37
N ILE A 86 4.04 7.45 -14.01
CA ILE A 86 3.63 7.10 -12.63
C ILE A 86 4.79 6.43 -11.89
N VAL A 87 5.48 5.49 -12.53
CA VAL A 87 6.49 4.64 -11.88
C VAL A 87 7.73 5.45 -11.49
N ILE A 88 8.23 6.31 -12.38
CA ILE A 88 9.43 7.11 -12.08
C ILE A 88 9.20 8.02 -10.86
N PRO A 89 8.18 8.89 -10.83
CA PRO A 89 7.95 9.73 -9.65
C PRO A 89 7.55 8.90 -8.43
N GLY A 90 6.80 7.81 -8.60
CA GLY A 90 6.41 6.94 -7.49
C GLY A 90 7.60 6.29 -6.79
N TYR A 91 8.53 5.69 -7.52
CA TYR A 91 9.75 5.15 -6.91
C TYR A 91 10.69 6.24 -6.38
N ALA A 92 10.74 7.43 -7.01
CA ALA A 92 11.47 8.57 -6.47
C ALA A 92 10.91 8.99 -5.11
N ILE A 93 9.58 9.04 -4.97
CA ILE A 93 8.91 9.30 -3.69
C ILE A 93 9.20 8.18 -2.67
N ALA A 94 9.11 6.91 -3.07
CA ALA A 94 9.43 5.78 -2.19
C ALA A 94 10.86 5.85 -1.66
N LEU A 95 11.84 6.15 -2.51
CA LEU A 95 13.22 6.34 -2.11
C LEU A 95 13.40 7.57 -1.21
N ALA A 96 12.77 8.69 -1.52
CA ALA A 96 12.81 9.88 -0.68
C ALA A 96 12.23 9.60 0.71
N LEU A 97 11.10 8.90 0.81
CA LEU A 97 10.47 8.55 2.09
C LEU A 97 11.35 7.61 2.92
N SER A 98 12.17 6.75 2.31
CA SER A 98 13.07 5.85 3.04
C SER A 98 14.14 6.59 3.87
N PHE A 99 14.50 7.82 3.48
CA PHE A 99 15.41 8.66 4.28
C PHE A 99 14.73 9.26 5.53
N PHE A 100 13.41 9.36 5.55
CA PHE A 100 12.64 9.92 6.67
C PHE A 100 11.99 8.86 7.54
N SER A 101 11.86 7.64 7.03
CA SER A 101 11.26 6.50 7.73
C SER A 101 12.32 5.79 8.59
N GLN A 102 11.90 5.18 9.71
CA GLN A 102 12.78 4.30 10.50
C GLN A 102 13.14 3.05 9.69
N ASP A 103 14.34 2.50 9.93
CA ASP A 103 14.89 1.35 9.19
C ASP A 103 13.93 0.15 9.16
N ILE A 104 13.25 -0.12 10.29
CA ILE A 104 12.28 -1.23 10.40
C ILE A 104 11.10 -1.04 9.44
N TYR A 105 10.55 0.18 9.32
CA TYR A 105 9.44 0.43 8.39
C TYR A 105 9.90 0.43 6.94
N THR A 106 11.12 0.87 6.68
CA THR A 106 11.72 0.83 5.34
C THR A 106 11.89 -0.63 4.90
N ALA A 107 12.45 -1.50 5.76
CA ALA A 107 12.59 -2.93 5.47
C ALA A 107 11.24 -3.60 5.22
N ILE A 108 10.25 -3.37 6.09
CA ILE A 108 8.89 -3.89 5.95
C ILE A 108 8.23 -3.37 4.65
N ALA A 109 8.46 -2.11 4.29
CA ALA A 109 7.88 -1.51 3.09
C ALA A 109 8.36 -2.22 1.82
N PHE A 110 9.67 -2.43 1.68
CA PHE A 110 10.22 -3.13 0.51
C PHE A 110 9.79 -4.60 0.44
N ASP A 111 9.73 -5.29 1.58
CA ASP A 111 9.24 -6.67 1.65
C ASP A 111 7.74 -6.76 1.29
N SER A 112 6.93 -5.82 1.77
CA SER A 112 5.50 -5.75 1.45
C SER A 112 5.22 -5.47 -0.03
N GLY A 113 6.07 -4.70 -0.71
CA GLY A 113 5.97 -4.51 -2.15
C GLY A 113 6.13 -5.81 -2.94
N GLY A 114 7.11 -6.64 -2.56
CA GLY A 114 7.30 -7.98 -3.11
C GLY A 114 6.13 -8.93 -2.81
N THR A 115 5.69 -8.94 -1.56
CA THR A 115 4.60 -9.81 -1.09
C THR A 115 3.25 -9.45 -1.72
N ALA A 116 2.93 -8.15 -1.84
CA ALA A 116 1.67 -7.67 -2.42
C ALA A 116 1.56 -7.91 -3.93
N SER A 117 2.69 -8.00 -4.64
CA SER A 117 2.74 -8.34 -6.07
C SER A 117 2.69 -9.86 -6.35
N GLY A 118 2.26 -10.65 -5.37
CA GLY A 118 2.23 -12.10 -5.37
C GLY A 118 1.22 -12.76 -6.33
N PRO A 119 0.89 -14.04 -6.08
CA PRO A 119 0.06 -14.88 -6.96
C PRO A 119 -1.29 -14.27 -7.36
N MET A 120 -2.01 -13.62 -6.43
CA MET A 120 -3.32 -13.02 -6.73
C MET A 120 -3.20 -11.85 -7.70
N ALA A 121 -2.18 -11.00 -7.52
CA ALA A 121 -1.90 -9.90 -8.43
C ALA A 121 -1.58 -10.39 -9.85
N ALA A 122 -0.74 -11.39 -9.97
CA ALA A 122 -0.30 -11.95 -11.26
C ALA A 122 -1.38 -12.80 -11.95
N SER A 123 -2.17 -13.59 -11.19
CA SER A 123 -3.12 -14.54 -11.76
C SER A 123 -4.52 -13.96 -12.00
N PHE A 124 -4.92 -12.93 -11.25
CA PHE A 124 -6.25 -12.35 -11.34
C PHE A 124 -6.23 -10.89 -11.80
N VAL A 125 -5.49 -10.02 -11.10
CA VAL A 125 -5.53 -8.57 -11.36
C VAL A 125 -4.90 -8.22 -12.71
N LEU A 126 -3.74 -8.79 -13.03
CA LEU A 126 -3.07 -8.56 -14.31
C LEU A 126 -3.95 -8.99 -15.50
N PRO A 127 -4.52 -10.22 -15.55
CA PRO A 127 -5.47 -10.60 -16.59
C PRO A 127 -6.72 -9.73 -16.66
N MET A 128 -7.22 -9.24 -15.51
CA MET A 128 -8.37 -8.34 -15.47
C MET A 128 -8.07 -7.00 -16.16
N ILE A 129 -6.95 -6.37 -15.85
CA ILE A 129 -6.56 -5.12 -16.51
C ILE A 129 -6.31 -5.34 -18.01
N ILE A 130 -5.66 -6.44 -18.39
CA ILE A 130 -5.51 -6.81 -19.80
C ILE A 130 -6.89 -7.00 -20.47
N GLY A 131 -7.84 -7.64 -19.79
CA GLY A 131 -9.22 -7.81 -20.25
C GLY A 131 -9.92 -6.47 -20.51
N ILE A 132 -9.76 -5.48 -19.63
CA ILE A 132 -10.29 -4.12 -19.82
C ILE A 132 -9.68 -3.49 -21.09
N VAL A 133 -8.36 -3.60 -21.25
CA VAL A 133 -7.67 -3.04 -22.41
C VAL A 133 -8.15 -3.69 -23.72
N ILE A 134 -8.28 -5.03 -23.75
CA ILE A 134 -8.77 -5.77 -24.91
C ILE A 134 -10.22 -5.36 -25.25
N GLY A 135 -11.10 -5.30 -24.25
CA GLY A 135 -12.50 -4.95 -24.45
C GLY A 135 -12.71 -3.50 -24.93
N ARG A 136 -11.72 -2.61 -24.73
CA ARG A 136 -11.72 -1.22 -25.22
C ARG A 136 -10.84 -0.97 -26.44
N ALA A 137 -10.11 -1.99 -26.89
CA ALA A 137 -9.25 -1.88 -28.06
C ALA A 137 -10.07 -2.25 -29.31
N ASP A 138 -10.70 -1.28 -29.98
CA ASP A 138 -11.42 -1.43 -31.25
C ASP A 138 -10.59 -2.17 -32.34
N GLY A 139 -10.24 -3.44 -32.09
CA GLY A 139 -9.49 -4.31 -33.01
C GLY A 139 -7.99 -4.01 -33.16
N LYS A 140 -7.42 -3.00 -32.50
CA LYS A 140 -5.97 -2.66 -32.55
C LYS A 140 -5.21 -3.31 -31.39
N THR A 141 -4.79 -4.55 -31.59
CA THR A 141 -4.18 -5.43 -30.58
C THR A 141 -2.71 -5.13 -30.25
N GLN A 142 -2.07 -4.15 -30.90
CA GLN A 142 -0.62 -4.00 -30.88
C GLN A 142 0.01 -3.65 -29.50
N ASN A 143 -0.75 -3.08 -28.56
CA ASN A 143 -0.19 -2.58 -27.29
C ASN A 143 -0.83 -3.18 -26.04
N VAL A 144 -1.59 -4.26 -26.15
CA VAL A 144 -2.31 -4.87 -24.99
C VAL A 144 -1.35 -5.33 -23.91
N TYR A 145 -0.23 -5.91 -24.29
CA TYR A 145 0.80 -6.37 -23.34
C TYR A 145 1.52 -5.23 -22.65
N GLU A 146 1.76 -4.12 -23.34
CA GLU A 146 2.39 -2.93 -22.77
C GLU A 146 1.58 -2.38 -21.60
N TYR A 147 0.26 -2.35 -21.72
CA TYR A 147 -0.62 -1.88 -20.63
C TYR A 147 -0.75 -2.89 -19.49
N GLY A 148 -0.58 -4.18 -19.74
CA GLY A 148 -0.58 -5.23 -18.72
C GLY A 148 0.68 -5.23 -17.86
N PHE A 149 1.86 -5.12 -18.47
CA PHE A 149 3.15 -5.24 -17.77
C PHE A 149 3.33 -4.25 -16.62
N GLY A 150 2.82 -3.05 -16.74
CA GLY A 150 2.97 -2.02 -15.73
C GLY A 150 2.14 -2.22 -14.45
N VAL A 151 1.14 -3.07 -14.47
CA VAL A 151 0.25 -3.28 -13.32
C VAL A 151 1.01 -3.84 -12.13
N VAL A 152 1.86 -4.84 -12.34
CA VAL A 152 2.65 -5.47 -11.27
C VAL A 152 3.63 -4.46 -10.63
N ALA A 153 4.24 -3.59 -11.44
CA ALA A 153 5.13 -2.54 -10.93
C ALA A 153 4.37 -1.52 -10.05
N LEU A 154 3.13 -1.17 -10.40
CA LEU A 154 2.29 -0.30 -9.58
C LEU A 154 1.88 -0.98 -8.27
N ILE A 155 1.52 -2.27 -8.32
CA ILE A 155 1.15 -3.05 -7.14
C ILE A 155 2.35 -3.24 -6.19
N ALA A 156 3.57 -3.33 -6.71
CA ALA A 156 4.78 -3.39 -5.88
C ALA A 156 5.13 -2.03 -5.26
N MET A 157 4.97 -0.93 -6.01
CA MET A 157 5.39 0.41 -5.61
C MET A 157 4.49 1.03 -4.52
N THR A 158 3.17 0.92 -4.66
CA THR A 158 2.23 1.63 -3.77
C THR A 158 2.25 1.13 -2.32
N PRO A 159 2.36 -0.18 -2.01
CA PRO A 159 2.57 -0.64 -0.64
C PRO A 159 3.85 -0.10 0.00
N ILE A 160 4.94 0.02 -0.77
CA ILE A 160 6.19 0.60 -0.28
C ILE A 160 5.94 2.01 0.25
N ILE A 161 5.27 2.85 -0.54
CA ILE A 161 4.93 4.22 -0.13
C ILE A 161 3.96 4.21 1.07
N ALA A 162 2.93 3.37 1.04
CA ALA A 162 1.91 3.32 2.08
C ALA A 162 2.49 2.92 3.45
N ILE A 163 3.36 1.92 3.52
CA ILE A 163 4.00 1.47 4.76
C ILE A 163 5.01 2.50 5.28
N GLN A 164 5.77 3.17 4.41
CA GLN A 164 6.67 4.23 4.83
C GLN A 164 5.92 5.42 5.41
N ILE A 165 4.80 5.82 4.81
CA ILE A 165 3.92 6.86 5.36
C ILE A 165 3.37 6.42 6.72
N LEU A 166 2.92 5.17 6.86
CA LEU A 166 2.49 4.62 8.15
C LEU A 166 3.60 4.72 9.20
N GLY A 167 4.84 4.37 8.84
CA GLY A 167 6.01 4.46 9.70
C GLY A 167 6.26 5.88 10.21
N ILE A 168 6.23 6.86 9.31
CA ILE A 168 6.41 8.28 9.66
C ILE A 168 5.29 8.76 10.59
N ILE A 169 4.03 8.41 10.31
CA ILE A 169 2.88 8.77 11.17
C ILE A 169 3.05 8.16 12.56
N GLN A 170 3.44 6.90 12.66
CA GLN A 170 3.67 6.22 13.94
C GLN A 170 4.82 6.85 14.71
N GLN A 171 5.91 7.22 14.05
CA GLN A 171 7.04 7.92 14.66
C GLN A 171 6.63 9.26 15.24
N ILE A 172 5.87 10.07 14.52
CA ILE A 172 5.35 11.36 14.98
C ILE A 172 4.45 11.16 16.21
N LYS A 173 3.57 10.17 16.18
CA LYS A 173 2.66 9.85 17.29
C LYS A 173 3.43 9.39 18.53
N SER A 174 4.43 8.54 18.36
CA SER A 174 5.29 8.05 19.42
C SER A 174 6.07 9.19 20.07
N ASN A 175 6.70 10.06 19.28
CA ASN A 175 7.45 11.20 19.79
C ASN A 175 6.56 12.16 20.62
N LYS A 176 5.32 12.38 20.19
CA LYS A 176 4.35 13.17 20.96
C LYS A 176 4.00 12.50 22.28
N ALA A 177 3.77 11.18 22.28
CA ALA A 177 3.47 10.43 23.50
C ALA A 177 4.64 10.49 24.52
N TYR A 178 5.89 10.32 24.04
CA TYR A 178 7.08 10.46 24.89
C TYR A 178 7.24 11.87 25.45
N ALA A 179 6.93 12.91 24.66
CA ALA A 179 7.00 14.29 25.14
C ALA A 179 5.98 14.56 26.26
N VAL A 180 4.78 14.02 26.16
CA VAL A 180 3.74 14.13 27.19
C VAL A 180 4.15 13.37 28.47
N MET A 181 4.62 12.12 28.32
CA MET A 181 5.10 11.33 29.47
C MET A 181 6.28 12.03 30.20
N ARG A 182 7.26 12.54 29.45
CA ARG A 182 8.38 13.28 30.02
C ARG A 182 7.89 14.46 30.84
N LYS A 183 6.96 15.27 30.31
CA LYS A 183 6.40 16.41 31.03
C LYS A 183 5.71 16.01 32.32
N HIS A 184 5.01 14.86 32.31
CA HIS A 184 4.32 14.35 33.50
C HIS A 184 5.31 13.84 34.56
N VAL A 185 6.37 13.12 34.15
CA VAL A 185 7.43 12.63 35.06
C VAL A 185 8.14 13.79 35.73
N TYR A 186 8.55 14.83 35.00
CA TYR A 186 9.18 16.01 35.59
C TYR A 186 8.26 16.75 36.60
N SER A 187 6.96 16.82 36.30
CA SER A 187 6.00 17.45 37.23
C SER A 187 5.81 16.65 38.51
N ILE A 188 5.98 15.34 38.51
CA ILE A 188 5.95 14.48 39.71
C ILE A 188 7.25 14.62 40.52
N GLU A 189 8.41 14.65 39.88
CA GLU A 189 9.68 14.85 40.54
C GLU A 189 9.74 16.22 41.26
N ASP A 190 9.30 17.28 40.56
CA ASP A 190 9.24 18.62 41.19
C ASP A 190 8.27 18.65 42.36
N ALA A 191 7.12 17.97 42.27
CA ALA A 191 6.17 17.89 43.40
C ALA A 191 6.71 17.08 44.58
N GLN A 192 7.49 16.02 44.35
CA GLN A 192 8.12 15.26 45.42
C GLN A 192 9.25 16.04 46.11
N ILE A 193 10.07 16.79 45.35
CA ILE A 193 11.15 17.65 45.90
C ILE A 193 10.54 18.75 46.78
N ILE A 194 9.45 19.38 46.35
CA ILE A 194 8.77 20.43 47.13
C ILE A 194 8.24 19.87 48.45
N ASN A 195 7.69 18.66 48.48
CA ASN A 195 7.22 18.02 49.70
C ASN A 195 8.35 17.63 50.65
N PHE A 196 9.55 17.31 50.15
CA PHE A 196 10.70 16.97 50.99
C PHE A 196 11.30 18.19 51.70
N TYR A 197 11.31 19.35 51.05
CA TYR A 197 11.77 20.61 51.65
C TYR A 197 10.75 21.30 52.54
N GLY A 198 9.48 20.91 52.47
CA GLY A 198 8.40 21.45 53.32
C GLY A 198 8.26 20.76 54.68
N ILE A 199 9.09 19.74 55.00
CA ILE A 199 9.07 18.96 56.26
C ILE A 199 10.32 19.28 57.14
N LEU A 200 11.26 20.10 56.69
CA LEU A 200 12.36 20.60 57.42
C LEU A 200 12.10 22.03 57.89
#